data_1162a92f5d60227788f42acf2e555788
#
_entry.id   1162a92f5d60227788f42acf2e555788
#
_cell.length_a   1.000
_cell.length_b   1.000
_cell.length_c   1.000
_cell.angle_alpha   90.00
_cell.angle_beta   90.00
_cell.angle_gamma   90.00
#
_symmetry.space_group_name_H-M   'P 1'
#
loop_
_entity.id
_entity.type
_entity.pdbx_description
1 polymer ?
#
loop_
_entity_poly.entity_id
_entity_poly.type
_entity_poly.pdbx_seq_one_letter_code
_entity_poly.pdbx_strand_id
1 'polypeptide(L)'
;LEKLYFKDISGVAEAVDVERNFELISKLHPNIKNLLIINDKSITGLAVKKDLTKIIEKYKKEFDIEYTDNLEISDLKTKVSNLEKGNSAILFVLLFKDTTGKYFTYKQSFEEVRKVSKVPIYGLWDFYLNSGMVGGLLTSAVAQGQTVSKMAIEVLNGKDIKDIPVVEESPNIYIFNYNELKRFNIDIPKYIENPIIINEPRSIYKEHKNFFIITIIIILLLSIIVVILKVNIKRREKLELELSNRIEFDKVLLDTIPNAIYYKNIDGKFLGCNTAFGTLVNSTREEIIGKTAFDFFPEKIAMINTQIDKELLKTFTTNSSEFTFYTPSNE
;
A
#
# COMPACT_ATOMS: atom_id res chain seq x y z
N LEU A 1 -6.58 -29.34 42.07
CA LEU A 1 -7.75 -28.62 42.59
C LEU A 1 -8.70 -29.68 43.15
N GLU A 2 -8.79 -29.77 44.48
CA GLU A 2 -9.88 -30.47 45.14
C GLU A 2 -11.19 -29.94 44.51
N LYS A 3 -12.08 -30.83 44.09
CA LYS A 3 -13.39 -30.49 43.59
C LYS A 3 -14.11 -29.70 44.68
N LEU A 4 -14.00 -28.40 44.63
CA LEU A 4 -14.88 -27.50 45.36
C LEU A 4 -16.27 -27.71 44.78
N TYR A 5 -17.11 -28.41 45.53
CA TYR A 5 -18.51 -28.64 45.21
C TYR A 5 -19.35 -27.35 45.37
N PHE A 6 -19.03 -26.34 44.54
CA PHE A 6 -19.94 -25.25 44.39
C PHE A 6 -20.82 -25.50 43.18
N LYS A 7 -22.06 -25.89 43.41
CA LYS A 7 -23.04 -26.22 42.38
C LYS A 7 -23.41 -25.02 41.47
N ASP A 8 -23.03 -23.84 41.86
CA ASP A 8 -23.43 -22.58 41.22
C ASP A 8 -22.21 -21.73 40.79
N ILE A 9 -21.09 -22.38 40.48
CA ILE A 9 -19.85 -21.73 40.01
C ILE A 9 -19.36 -22.44 38.80
N SER A 10 -19.01 -21.66 37.77
CA SER A 10 -18.23 -22.07 36.60
C SER A 10 -17.11 -21.09 36.36
N GLY A 11 -16.15 -21.44 35.52
CA GLY A 11 -15.00 -20.59 35.25
C GLY A 11 -13.97 -21.25 34.34
N VAL A 12 -12.83 -20.63 34.24
CA VAL A 12 -11.70 -21.10 33.44
C VAL A 12 -10.52 -21.35 34.35
N ALA A 13 -9.94 -22.55 34.27
CA ALA A 13 -8.74 -22.87 35.02
C ALA A 13 -7.52 -22.17 34.40
N GLU A 14 -6.69 -21.58 35.24
CA GLU A 14 -5.38 -21.08 34.83
C GLU A 14 -4.36 -22.20 34.98
N ALA A 15 -3.84 -22.67 33.82
CA ALA A 15 -2.82 -23.70 33.79
C ALA A 15 -1.78 -23.35 32.71
N VAL A 16 -0.53 -23.29 33.14
CA VAL A 16 0.60 -23.11 32.20
C VAL A 16 0.92 -24.41 31.49
N ASP A 17 1.24 -24.35 30.21
CA ASP A 17 1.63 -25.51 29.44
C ASP A 17 3.16 -25.60 29.34
N VAL A 18 3.76 -26.24 30.32
CA VAL A 18 5.21 -26.40 30.40
C VAL A 18 5.71 -27.31 29.28
N GLU A 19 5.01 -28.41 29.02
CA GLU A 19 5.46 -29.42 28.06
C GLU A 19 5.50 -28.88 26.63
N ARG A 20 4.43 -28.24 26.18
CA ARG A 20 4.41 -27.62 24.83
C ARG A 20 5.42 -26.49 24.69
N ASN A 21 5.75 -25.77 25.76
CA ASN A 21 6.83 -24.76 25.71
C ASN A 21 8.22 -25.39 25.58
N PHE A 22 8.48 -26.53 26.25
CA PHE A 22 9.73 -27.29 26.04
C PHE A 22 9.83 -27.80 24.60
N GLU A 23 8.75 -28.41 24.08
CA GLU A 23 8.67 -28.86 22.69
C GLU A 23 8.91 -27.69 21.71
N LEU A 24 8.32 -26.53 21.99
CA LEU A 24 8.52 -25.33 21.20
C LEU A 24 10.00 -24.89 21.18
N ILE A 25 10.65 -24.82 22.37
CA ILE A 25 12.05 -24.42 22.48
C ILE A 25 12.96 -25.40 21.73
N SER A 26 12.72 -26.71 21.88
CA SER A 26 13.45 -27.76 21.16
C SER A 26 13.35 -27.59 19.63
N LYS A 27 12.15 -27.35 19.13
CA LYS A 27 11.92 -27.16 17.69
C LYS A 27 12.44 -25.84 17.13
N LEU A 28 12.34 -24.76 17.91
CA LEU A 28 12.87 -23.44 17.51
C LEU A 28 14.41 -23.43 17.49
N HIS A 29 15.03 -24.23 18.34
CA HIS A 29 16.46 -24.23 18.55
C HIS A 29 17.07 -25.64 18.54
N PRO A 30 17.16 -26.29 17.40
CA PRO A 30 17.65 -27.68 17.32
C PRO A 30 19.12 -27.84 17.75
N ASN A 31 19.86 -26.74 17.83
CA ASN A 31 21.26 -26.72 18.22
C ASN A 31 21.50 -26.34 19.70
N ILE A 32 20.45 -25.91 20.41
CA ILE A 32 20.59 -25.57 21.84
C ILE A 32 20.69 -26.84 22.65
N LYS A 33 21.68 -26.88 23.56
CA LYS A 33 21.89 -27.97 24.51
C LYS A 33 21.63 -27.57 25.96
N ASN A 34 21.82 -26.30 26.30
CA ASN A 34 21.71 -25.84 27.68
C ASN A 34 20.40 -25.07 27.87
N LEU A 35 19.57 -25.49 28.81
CA LEU A 35 18.33 -24.80 29.16
C LEU A 35 18.40 -24.41 30.68
N LEU A 36 18.49 -23.11 30.93
CA LEU A 36 18.39 -22.58 32.30
C LEU A 36 16.94 -22.29 32.64
N ILE A 37 16.41 -22.91 33.68
CA ILE A 37 15.06 -22.63 34.18
C ILE A 37 15.18 -21.76 35.44
N ILE A 38 14.55 -20.58 35.40
CA ILE A 38 14.52 -19.64 36.51
C ILE A 38 13.13 -19.68 37.14
N ASN A 39 13.08 -20.03 38.40
CA ASN A 39 11.87 -20.06 39.20
C ASN A 39 12.13 -19.53 40.61
N ASP A 40 11.09 -19.42 41.43
CA ASP A 40 11.23 -19.07 42.86
C ASP A 40 10.45 -20.03 43.78
N LYS A 41 10.48 -19.77 45.05
CA LYS A 41 9.78 -20.55 46.08
C LYS A 41 8.44 -19.97 46.49
N SER A 42 7.84 -19.08 45.67
CA SER A 42 6.48 -18.62 45.84
C SER A 42 5.47 -19.78 45.70
N ILE A 43 4.25 -19.56 46.16
CA ILE A 43 3.16 -20.57 46.01
C ILE A 43 3.01 -20.98 44.57
N THR A 44 2.97 -20.00 43.66
CA THR A 44 2.86 -20.24 42.20
C THR A 44 4.09 -20.95 41.67
N GLY A 45 5.30 -20.52 42.06
CA GLY A 45 6.53 -21.16 41.63
C GLY A 45 6.61 -22.62 42.07
N LEU A 46 6.21 -22.94 43.31
CA LEU A 46 6.14 -24.32 43.80
C LEU A 46 5.05 -25.17 43.07
N ALA A 47 3.92 -24.59 42.74
CA ALA A 47 2.89 -25.28 41.94
C ALA A 47 3.42 -25.66 40.56
N VAL A 48 4.05 -24.75 39.85
CA VAL A 48 4.65 -25.00 38.53
C VAL A 48 5.84 -25.97 38.60
N LYS A 49 6.63 -25.93 39.71
CA LYS A 49 7.76 -26.85 39.93
C LYS A 49 7.35 -28.31 39.85
N LYS A 50 6.16 -28.66 40.37
CA LYS A 50 5.64 -30.04 40.33
C LYS A 50 5.53 -30.59 38.91
N ASP A 51 5.03 -29.76 37.97
CA ASP A 51 4.92 -30.13 36.55
C ASP A 51 6.27 -30.07 35.85
N LEU A 52 7.07 -29.03 36.13
CA LEU A 52 8.46 -28.90 35.64
C LEU A 52 9.30 -30.13 35.94
N THR A 53 9.21 -30.68 37.13
CA THR A 53 10.01 -31.85 37.52
C THR A 53 9.78 -33.06 36.61
N LYS A 54 8.53 -33.30 36.22
CA LYS A 54 8.20 -34.39 35.31
C LYS A 54 8.73 -34.13 33.89
N ILE A 55 8.62 -32.88 33.43
CA ILE A 55 9.05 -32.49 32.09
C ILE A 55 10.58 -32.48 31.99
N ILE A 56 11.29 -31.99 33.01
CA ILE A 56 12.76 -32.02 33.07
C ILE A 56 13.26 -33.47 32.88
N GLU A 57 12.66 -34.46 33.58
CA GLU A 57 13.04 -35.85 33.43
C GLU A 57 12.82 -36.39 32.02
N LYS A 58 11.78 -35.95 31.35
CA LYS A 58 11.49 -36.33 29.96
C LYS A 58 12.51 -35.77 28.97
N TYR A 59 12.90 -34.51 29.14
CA TYR A 59 13.74 -33.77 28.18
C TYR A 59 15.26 -33.75 28.56
N LYS A 60 15.69 -34.38 29.66
CA LYS A 60 17.09 -34.44 30.08
C LYS A 60 18.04 -35.12 29.08
N LYS A 61 17.52 -35.84 28.10
CA LYS A 61 18.33 -36.41 27.00
C LYS A 61 18.55 -35.42 25.85
N GLU A 62 17.70 -34.40 25.72
CA GLU A 62 17.76 -33.39 24.68
C GLU A 62 18.52 -32.15 25.15
N PHE A 63 18.31 -31.78 26.43
CA PHE A 63 18.90 -30.60 27.04
C PHE A 63 19.67 -30.96 28.30
N ASP A 64 20.80 -30.29 28.51
CA ASP A 64 21.40 -30.13 29.84
C ASP A 64 20.60 -29.02 30.57
N ILE A 65 19.73 -29.48 31.50
CA ILE A 65 18.75 -28.61 32.14
C ILE A 65 19.26 -28.21 33.51
N GLU A 66 19.52 -26.93 33.67
CA GLU A 66 19.82 -26.36 34.99
C GLU A 66 18.57 -25.66 35.56
N TYR A 67 18.06 -26.15 36.68
CA TYR A 67 16.92 -25.56 37.38
C TYR A 67 17.41 -24.76 38.59
N THR A 68 16.98 -23.50 38.72
CA THR A 68 17.30 -22.66 39.87
C THR A 68 16.06 -22.00 40.47
N ASP A 69 15.90 -22.13 41.78
CA ASP A 69 14.85 -21.47 42.59
C ASP A 69 15.39 -20.90 43.91
N ASN A 70 16.71 -20.83 44.04
CA ASN A 70 17.39 -20.49 45.29
C ASN A 70 18.67 -19.70 45.04
N LEU A 71 18.58 -18.59 44.30
CA LEU A 71 19.71 -17.70 44.04
C LEU A 71 19.42 -16.28 44.47
N GLU A 72 20.47 -15.56 44.87
CA GLU A 72 20.45 -14.12 44.94
C GLU A 72 20.42 -13.56 43.50
N ILE A 73 19.81 -12.40 43.32
CA ILE A 73 19.67 -11.78 41.97
C ILE A 73 21.06 -11.48 41.34
N SER A 74 22.07 -11.16 42.13
CA SER A 74 23.45 -10.94 41.70
C SER A 74 24.06 -12.20 41.09
N ASP A 75 23.92 -13.35 41.78
CA ASP A 75 24.42 -14.63 41.33
C ASP A 75 23.67 -15.14 40.09
N LEU A 76 22.35 -14.94 40.07
CA LEU A 76 21.53 -15.24 38.92
C LEU A 76 21.99 -14.45 37.69
N LYS A 77 22.28 -13.15 37.86
CA LYS A 77 22.77 -12.30 36.74
C LYS A 77 24.13 -12.77 36.25
N THR A 78 25.03 -13.15 37.15
CA THR A 78 26.34 -13.72 36.81
C THR A 78 26.17 -15.01 36.02
N LYS A 79 25.32 -15.91 36.49
CA LYS A 79 25.00 -17.17 35.80
C LYS A 79 24.46 -16.92 34.40
N VAL A 80 23.47 -16.03 34.25
CA VAL A 80 22.86 -15.68 32.97
C VAL A 80 23.85 -15.05 31.99
N SER A 81 24.75 -14.18 32.48
CA SER A 81 25.75 -13.53 31.63
C SER A 81 26.79 -14.51 31.06
N ASN A 82 26.99 -15.64 31.74
CA ASN A 82 27.93 -16.71 31.36
C ASN A 82 27.32 -17.74 30.41
N LEU A 83 26.01 -17.67 30.13
CA LEU A 83 25.37 -18.55 29.15
C LEU A 83 25.94 -18.36 27.77
N GLU A 84 26.23 -19.46 27.10
CA GLU A 84 26.82 -19.46 25.77
C GLU A 84 25.81 -19.12 24.71
N LYS A 85 26.10 -18.09 23.91
CA LYS A 85 25.24 -17.64 22.80
C LYS A 85 25.17 -18.73 21.73
N GLY A 86 23.95 -19.03 21.27
CA GLY A 86 23.69 -20.02 20.22
C GLY A 86 23.61 -21.46 20.71
N ASN A 87 23.99 -21.72 21.96
CA ASN A 87 23.94 -23.05 22.59
C ASN A 87 23.03 -23.10 23.84
N SER A 88 22.50 -21.96 24.26
CA SER A 88 21.71 -21.88 25.50
C SER A 88 20.39 -21.09 25.27
N ALA A 89 19.39 -21.43 26.09
CA ALA A 89 18.14 -20.65 26.22
C ALA A 89 17.74 -20.57 27.71
N ILE A 90 16.86 -19.67 28.03
CA ILE A 90 16.27 -19.50 29.36
C ILE A 90 14.76 -19.71 29.26
N LEU A 91 14.23 -20.54 30.20
CA LEU A 91 12.82 -20.56 30.53
C LEU A 91 12.62 -19.80 31.84
N PHE A 92 12.11 -18.58 31.74
CA PHE A 92 11.82 -17.73 32.89
C PHE A 92 10.39 -18.02 33.38
N VAL A 93 10.29 -18.67 34.52
CA VAL A 93 9.00 -18.99 35.13
C VAL A 93 8.53 -17.82 35.97
N LEU A 94 9.12 -17.66 37.17
CA LEU A 94 8.80 -16.58 38.11
C LEU A 94 10.03 -16.20 38.93
N LEU A 95 10.10 -14.96 39.42
CA LEU A 95 11.02 -14.52 40.42
C LEU A 95 10.43 -13.31 41.18
N PHE A 96 9.69 -13.58 42.27
CA PHE A 96 9.13 -12.56 43.14
C PHE A 96 10.04 -12.19 44.28
N LYS A 97 10.83 -13.15 44.77
CA LYS A 97 11.69 -12.97 45.93
C LYS A 97 12.97 -13.77 45.76
N ASP A 98 14.11 -13.13 45.98
CA ASP A 98 15.40 -13.82 46.01
C ASP A 98 15.74 -14.37 47.41
N THR A 99 16.90 -15.02 47.53
CA THR A 99 17.39 -15.63 48.79
C THR A 99 17.73 -14.60 49.86
N THR A 100 17.99 -13.35 49.49
CA THR A 100 18.22 -12.26 50.46
C THR A 100 16.93 -11.71 51.07
N GLY A 101 15.80 -12.12 50.54
CA GLY A 101 14.49 -11.61 50.95
C GLY A 101 14.02 -10.39 50.15
N LYS A 102 14.76 -9.98 49.15
CA LYS A 102 14.39 -8.85 48.27
C LYS A 102 13.22 -9.23 47.36
N TYR A 103 12.20 -8.39 47.35
CA TYR A 103 11.00 -8.55 46.48
C TYR A 103 11.16 -7.80 45.16
N PHE A 104 10.59 -8.38 44.13
CA PHE A 104 10.56 -7.85 42.78
C PHE A 104 9.14 -7.88 42.22
N THR A 105 8.80 -6.90 41.41
CA THR A 105 7.66 -7.03 40.51
C THR A 105 8.00 -7.96 39.37
N TYR A 106 7.02 -8.50 38.66
CA TYR A 106 7.21 -9.31 37.44
C TYR A 106 8.20 -8.64 36.47
N LYS A 107 7.94 -7.36 36.19
CA LYS A 107 8.76 -6.57 35.28
C LYS A 107 10.20 -6.41 35.77
N GLN A 108 10.36 -6.04 37.01
CA GLN A 108 11.70 -5.80 37.57
C GLN A 108 12.59 -7.05 37.53
N SER A 109 12.08 -8.20 37.97
CA SER A 109 12.88 -9.44 37.98
C SER A 109 13.26 -9.88 36.57
N PHE A 110 12.32 -9.79 35.64
CA PHE A 110 12.57 -10.13 34.23
C PHE A 110 13.59 -9.19 33.58
N GLU A 111 13.46 -7.88 33.80
CA GLU A 111 14.37 -6.88 33.24
C GLU A 111 15.80 -7.03 33.78
N GLU A 112 15.97 -7.40 35.05
CA GLU A 112 17.32 -7.66 35.62
C GLU A 112 18.02 -8.84 34.91
N VAL A 113 17.28 -9.91 34.61
CA VAL A 113 17.79 -11.04 33.82
C VAL A 113 18.02 -10.66 32.37
N ARG A 114 17.08 -9.94 31.79
CA ARG A 114 17.12 -9.54 30.37
C ARG A 114 18.30 -8.62 30.05
N LYS A 115 18.64 -7.69 30.95
CA LYS A 115 19.78 -6.76 30.78
C LYS A 115 21.09 -7.45 30.53
N VAL A 116 21.31 -8.62 31.15
CA VAL A 116 22.57 -9.37 31.09
C VAL A 116 22.50 -10.55 30.12
N SER A 117 21.33 -10.95 29.67
CA SER A 117 21.15 -12.11 28.80
C SER A 117 21.60 -11.87 27.37
N LYS A 118 22.42 -12.77 26.85
CA LYS A 118 22.84 -12.87 25.44
C LYS A 118 22.09 -13.96 24.69
N VAL A 119 21.21 -14.68 25.39
CA VAL A 119 20.45 -15.83 24.89
C VAL A 119 18.96 -15.56 24.92
N PRO A 120 18.13 -16.27 24.11
CA PRO A 120 16.71 -16.08 24.09
C PRO A 120 16.05 -16.47 25.42
N ILE A 121 15.07 -15.67 25.86
CA ILE A 121 14.30 -15.90 27.08
C ILE A 121 12.85 -16.19 26.69
N TYR A 122 12.38 -17.36 27.08
CA TYR A 122 11.01 -17.82 26.98
C TYR A 122 10.30 -17.71 28.33
N GLY A 123 9.00 -17.74 28.34
CA GLY A 123 8.20 -17.73 29.58
C GLY A 123 6.87 -18.44 29.42
N LEU A 124 6.08 -18.45 30.48
CA LEU A 124 4.80 -19.16 30.55
C LEU A 124 3.59 -18.21 30.59
N TRP A 125 3.80 -16.93 30.86
CA TRP A 125 2.77 -15.89 30.96
C TRP A 125 3.05 -14.71 30.04
N ASP A 126 2.00 -14.06 29.53
CA ASP A 126 2.08 -12.95 28.59
C ASP A 126 2.59 -11.63 29.17
N PHE A 127 2.54 -11.43 30.49
CA PHE A 127 2.96 -10.18 31.14
C PHE A 127 4.47 -9.88 31.03
N TYR A 128 5.30 -10.84 30.63
CA TYR A 128 6.73 -10.62 30.35
C TYR A 128 7.04 -10.16 28.93
N LEU A 129 6.08 -10.25 27.99
CA LEU A 129 6.32 -9.99 26.56
C LEU A 129 6.90 -8.60 26.29
N ASN A 130 6.34 -7.58 26.96
CA ASN A 130 6.80 -6.20 26.79
C ASN A 130 8.15 -5.91 27.46
N SER A 131 8.68 -6.83 28.27
CA SER A 131 9.99 -6.72 28.90
C SER A 131 11.12 -7.37 28.10
N GLY A 132 10.83 -7.91 26.90
CA GLY A 132 11.83 -8.50 26.00
C GLY A 132 11.92 -10.02 26.08
N MET A 133 10.81 -10.70 26.37
CA MET A 133 10.63 -12.14 26.19
C MET A 133 10.44 -12.46 24.71
N VAL A 134 10.99 -13.57 24.23
CA VAL A 134 10.77 -14.07 22.86
C VAL A 134 9.30 -14.42 22.63
N GLY A 135 8.70 -15.12 23.59
CA GLY A 135 7.31 -15.59 23.51
C GLY A 135 7.17 -17.03 23.99
N GLY A 136 6.14 -17.69 23.50
CA GLY A 136 5.80 -19.07 23.84
C GLY A 136 4.33 -19.40 23.63
N LEU A 137 3.92 -20.56 24.12
CA LEU A 137 2.52 -20.87 24.36
C LEU A 137 2.17 -20.33 25.75
N LEU A 138 1.54 -19.17 25.77
CA LEU A 138 1.42 -18.36 26.97
C LEU A 138 0.01 -18.39 27.56
N THR A 139 -0.06 -18.48 28.88
CA THR A 139 -1.26 -18.13 29.63
C THR A 139 -1.48 -16.63 29.52
N SER A 140 -2.60 -16.25 28.91
CA SER A 140 -2.93 -14.85 28.62
C SER A 140 -4.14 -14.40 29.37
N ALA A 141 -4.04 -13.29 30.11
CA ALA A 141 -5.15 -12.67 30.81
C ALA A 141 -6.28 -12.26 29.84
N VAL A 142 -5.93 -11.87 28.62
CA VAL A 142 -6.91 -11.52 27.58
C VAL A 142 -7.68 -12.75 27.10
N ALA A 143 -7.01 -13.87 26.82
CA ALA A 143 -7.65 -15.11 26.40
C ALA A 143 -8.53 -15.69 27.51
N GLN A 144 -8.08 -15.66 28.77
CA GLN A 144 -8.86 -16.01 29.94
C GLN A 144 -10.14 -15.17 30.04
N GLY A 145 -10.00 -13.84 29.98
CA GLY A 145 -11.12 -12.90 30.04
C GLY A 145 -12.12 -13.09 28.90
N GLN A 146 -11.64 -13.33 27.67
CA GLN A 146 -12.53 -13.63 26.52
C GLN A 146 -13.34 -14.92 26.72
N THR A 147 -12.71 -15.95 27.28
CA THR A 147 -13.37 -17.23 27.54
C THR A 147 -14.44 -17.06 28.63
N VAL A 148 -14.10 -16.42 29.76
CA VAL A 148 -15.05 -16.12 30.83
C VAL A 148 -16.19 -15.22 30.33
N SER A 149 -15.91 -14.22 29.50
CA SER A 149 -16.94 -13.34 28.95
C SER A 149 -17.95 -14.10 28.09
N LYS A 150 -17.53 -15.08 27.30
CA LYS A 150 -18.43 -15.94 26.53
C LYS A 150 -19.35 -16.73 27.45
N MET A 151 -18.80 -17.33 28.51
CA MET A 151 -19.58 -18.05 29.53
C MET A 151 -20.60 -17.13 30.22
N ALA A 152 -20.20 -15.91 30.58
CA ALA A 152 -21.09 -14.93 31.19
C ALA A 152 -22.24 -14.52 30.24
N ILE A 153 -21.98 -14.39 28.93
CA ILE A 153 -23.02 -14.09 27.93
C ILE A 153 -24.03 -15.25 27.83
N GLU A 154 -23.59 -16.51 27.93
CA GLU A 154 -24.50 -17.66 27.94
C GLU A 154 -25.47 -17.60 29.15
N VAL A 155 -24.95 -17.26 30.33
CA VAL A 155 -25.79 -17.07 31.54
C VAL A 155 -26.77 -15.92 31.34
N LEU A 156 -26.32 -14.79 30.81
CA LEU A 156 -27.18 -13.62 30.54
C LEU A 156 -28.30 -13.93 29.54
N ASN A 157 -28.03 -14.88 28.62
CA ASN A 157 -29.03 -15.37 27.67
C ASN A 157 -29.95 -16.46 28.24
N GLY A 158 -29.89 -16.71 29.56
CA GLY A 158 -30.83 -17.59 30.27
C GLY A 158 -30.36 -19.06 30.44
N LYS A 159 -29.10 -19.38 30.12
CA LYS A 159 -28.53 -20.70 30.41
C LYS A 159 -28.22 -20.80 31.91
N ASP A 160 -28.64 -21.91 32.55
CA ASP A 160 -28.27 -22.14 33.94
C ASP A 160 -26.76 -22.32 34.09
N ILE A 161 -26.16 -21.68 35.08
CA ILE A 161 -24.72 -21.79 35.33
C ILE A 161 -24.27 -23.22 35.60
N LYS A 162 -25.17 -24.07 36.12
CA LYS A 162 -24.89 -25.49 36.35
C LYS A 162 -24.68 -26.30 35.08
N ASP A 163 -25.21 -25.77 33.94
CA ASP A 163 -25.07 -26.38 32.61
C ASP A 163 -23.80 -25.85 31.87
N ILE A 164 -23.06 -24.97 32.50
CA ILE A 164 -21.81 -24.43 31.96
C ILE A 164 -20.63 -25.10 32.69
N PRO A 165 -19.95 -26.05 32.07
CA PRO A 165 -18.83 -26.73 32.70
C PRO A 165 -17.65 -25.79 32.92
N VAL A 166 -16.85 -26.08 33.95
CA VAL A 166 -15.54 -25.42 34.13
C VAL A 166 -14.64 -25.79 32.97
N VAL A 167 -14.04 -24.78 32.36
CA VAL A 167 -13.02 -24.96 31.32
C VAL A 167 -11.72 -25.35 32.01
N GLU A 168 -11.40 -26.64 32.04
CA GLU A 168 -10.22 -27.17 32.73
C GLU A 168 -8.94 -26.95 31.91
N GLU A 169 -9.00 -26.98 30.58
CA GLU A 169 -7.89 -26.67 29.70
C GLU A 169 -7.77 -25.16 29.52
N SER A 170 -6.66 -24.60 30.00
CA SER A 170 -6.40 -23.17 29.89
C SER A 170 -6.35 -22.71 28.43
N PRO A 171 -7.00 -21.59 28.05
CA PRO A 171 -6.99 -21.05 26.70
C PRO A 171 -5.65 -20.36 26.41
N ASN A 172 -4.56 -21.14 26.45
CA ASN A 172 -3.22 -20.65 26.14
C ASN A 172 -3.10 -20.36 24.65
N ILE A 173 -2.36 -19.31 24.31
CA ILE A 173 -2.17 -18.86 22.94
C ILE A 173 -0.69 -18.64 22.62
N TYR A 174 -0.32 -18.90 21.37
CA TYR A 174 1.03 -18.59 20.90
C TYR A 174 1.17 -17.09 20.69
N ILE A 175 2.06 -16.46 21.48
CA ILE A 175 2.38 -15.04 21.34
C ILE A 175 3.89 -14.89 21.27
N PHE A 176 4.38 -14.10 20.31
CA PHE A 176 5.79 -13.83 20.10
C PHE A 176 6.07 -12.34 19.94
N ASN A 177 7.26 -11.92 20.39
CA ASN A 177 7.75 -10.56 20.22
C ASN A 177 8.64 -10.48 18.98
N TYR A 178 8.21 -9.74 17.97
CA TYR A 178 8.93 -9.57 16.71
C TYR A 178 10.38 -9.12 16.90
N ASN A 179 10.63 -8.16 17.82
CA ASN A 179 11.97 -7.63 18.04
C ASN A 179 12.93 -8.71 18.56
N GLU A 180 12.45 -9.58 19.45
CA GLU A 180 13.26 -10.66 19.98
C GLU A 180 13.40 -11.82 18.98
N LEU A 181 12.38 -12.14 18.21
CA LEU A 181 12.49 -13.07 17.09
C LEU A 181 13.60 -12.63 16.13
N LYS A 182 13.60 -11.35 15.73
CA LYS A 182 14.64 -10.79 14.86
C LYS A 182 16.01 -10.76 15.52
N ARG A 183 16.09 -10.38 16.80
CA ARG A 183 17.35 -10.33 17.56
C ARG A 183 18.07 -11.67 17.60
N PHE A 184 17.32 -12.75 17.75
CA PHE A 184 17.87 -14.10 17.86
C PHE A 184 17.77 -14.92 16.57
N ASN A 185 17.28 -14.31 15.47
CA ASN A 185 17.08 -14.97 14.19
C ASN A 185 16.23 -16.22 14.28
N ILE A 186 15.07 -16.10 14.95
CA ILE A 186 14.13 -17.19 15.19
C ILE A 186 13.00 -17.12 14.19
N ASP A 187 12.78 -18.20 13.45
CA ASP A 187 11.64 -18.34 12.55
C ASP A 187 10.55 -19.19 13.23
N ILE A 188 9.32 -18.67 13.22
CA ILE A 188 8.18 -19.39 13.80
C ILE A 188 7.81 -20.56 12.88
N PRO A 189 7.73 -21.78 13.42
CA PRO A 189 7.37 -22.96 12.62
C PRO A 189 5.97 -22.86 12.02
N LYS A 190 5.81 -23.36 10.81
CA LYS A 190 4.53 -23.31 10.06
C LYS A 190 3.38 -24.09 10.71
N TYR A 191 3.67 -25.05 11.59
CA TYR A 191 2.63 -25.81 12.30
C TYR A 191 1.96 -25.00 13.43
N ILE A 192 2.54 -23.84 13.79
CA ILE A 192 1.90 -22.91 14.73
C ILE A 192 0.92 -22.06 13.93
N GLU A 193 -0.34 -22.41 14.04
CA GLU A 193 -1.41 -21.69 13.36
C GLU A 193 -1.74 -20.38 14.10
N ASN A 194 -1.84 -19.30 13.33
CA ASN A 194 -2.29 -17.98 13.79
C ASN A 194 -1.57 -17.45 15.06
N PRO A 195 -0.22 -17.47 15.14
CA PRO A 195 0.46 -16.88 16.27
C PRO A 195 0.24 -15.37 16.33
N ILE A 196 0.05 -14.83 17.51
CA ILE A 196 0.03 -13.38 17.72
C ILE A 196 1.46 -12.88 17.75
N ILE A 197 1.80 -11.95 16.87
CA ILE A 197 3.12 -11.32 16.85
C ILE A 197 2.97 -9.87 17.31
N ILE A 198 3.51 -9.57 18.48
CA ILE A 198 3.53 -8.19 19.00
C ILE A 198 4.77 -7.44 18.50
N ASN A 199 4.71 -6.12 18.52
CA ASN A 199 5.79 -5.22 18.08
C ASN A 199 6.27 -5.45 16.64
N GLU A 200 5.47 -6.12 15.78
CA GLU A 200 5.76 -6.18 14.36
C GLU A 200 5.63 -4.78 13.76
N PRO A 201 6.66 -4.26 13.06
CA PRO A 201 6.55 -2.96 12.41
C PRO A 201 5.42 -2.99 11.38
N ARG A 202 4.50 -2.04 11.47
CA ARG A 202 3.40 -1.92 10.51
C ARG A 202 3.99 -1.65 9.13
N SER A 203 3.78 -2.58 8.22
CA SER A 203 4.15 -2.36 6.83
C SER A 203 3.05 -1.53 6.16
N ILE A 204 3.33 -0.26 5.87
CA ILE A 204 2.42 0.62 5.13
C ILE A 204 1.97 -0.04 3.82
N TYR A 205 2.84 -0.80 3.18
CA TYR A 205 2.51 -1.56 1.97
C TYR A 205 1.47 -2.66 2.22
N LYS A 206 1.62 -3.46 3.30
CA LYS A 206 0.65 -4.52 3.63
C LYS A 206 -0.71 -3.93 3.98
N GLU A 207 -0.72 -2.84 4.75
CA GLU A 207 -1.94 -2.18 5.21
C GLU A 207 -2.68 -1.46 4.07
N HIS A 208 -1.94 -0.90 3.10
CA HIS A 208 -2.49 -0.10 2.00
C HIS A 208 -2.20 -0.68 0.61
N LYS A 209 -2.06 -2.00 0.49
CA LYS A 209 -1.73 -2.68 -0.78
C LYS A 209 -2.63 -2.24 -1.95
N ASN A 210 -3.93 -2.15 -1.72
CA ASN A 210 -4.88 -1.73 -2.75
C ASN A 210 -4.67 -0.27 -3.17
N PHE A 211 -4.31 0.61 -2.23
CA PHE A 211 -3.97 2.00 -2.53
C PHE A 211 -2.76 2.09 -3.48
N PHE A 212 -1.69 1.34 -3.19
CA PHE A 212 -0.50 1.32 -4.06
C PHE A 212 -0.81 0.78 -5.46
N ILE A 213 -1.63 -0.29 -5.56
CA ILE A 213 -2.04 -0.84 -6.86
C ILE A 213 -2.84 0.20 -7.65
N ILE A 214 -3.82 0.86 -7.03
CA ILE A 214 -4.63 1.90 -7.68
C ILE A 214 -3.75 3.07 -8.14
N THR A 215 -2.81 3.52 -7.32
CA THR A 215 -1.88 4.60 -7.66
C THR A 215 -1.04 4.24 -8.90
N ILE A 216 -0.52 3.03 -8.98
CA ILE A 216 0.25 2.56 -10.15
C ILE A 216 -0.64 2.56 -11.41
N ILE A 217 -1.88 2.09 -11.32
CA ILE A 217 -2.82 2.09 -12.46
C ILE A 217 -3.09 3.51 -12.93
N ILE A 218 -3.31 4.46 -12.01
CA ILE A 218 -3.54 5.87 -12.36
C ILE A 218 -2.32 6.45 -13.08
N ILE A 219 -1.11 6.21 -12.60
CA ILE A 219 0.13 6.68 -13.23
C ILE A 219 0.26 6.12 -14.65
N LEU A 220 -0.04 4.84 -14.87
CA LEU A 220 -0.01 4.22 -16.19
C LEU A 220 -1.03 4.86 -17.13
N LEU A 221 -2.26 5.09 -16.68
CA LEU A 221 -3.29 5.75 -17.48
C LEU A 221 -2.90 7.18 -17.86
N LEU A 222 -2.38 7.95 -16.91
CA LEU A 222 -1.87 9.30 -17.17
C LEU A 222 -0.72 9.29 -18.19
N SER A 223 0.19 8.33 -18.10
CA SER A 223 1.28 8.17 -19.04
C SER A 223 0.79 7.89 -20.46
N ILE A 224 -0.23 7.05 -20.61
CA ILE A 224 -0.87 6.76 -21.90
C ILE A 224 -1.51 8.03 -22.47
N ILE A 225 -2.24 8.80 -21.65
CA ILE A 225 -2.85 10.07 -22.07
C ILE A 225 -1.79 11.04 -22.56
N VAL A 226 -0.66 11.18 -21.85
CA VAL A 226 0.43 12.05 -22.28
C VAL A 226 1.02 11.63 -23.64
N VAL A 227 1.17 10.33 -23.89
CA VAL A 227 1.64 9.81 -25.18
C VAL A 227 0.63 10.15 -26.28
N ILE A 228 -0.66 9.91 -26.06
CA ILE A 228 -1.72 10.22 -27.03
C ILE A 228 -1.73 11.72 -27.37
N LEU A 229 -1.62 12.58 -26.34
CA LEU A 229 -1.57 14.03 -26.53
C LEU A 229 -0.37 14.46 -27.38
N LYS A 230 0.82 13.93 -27.09
CA LYS A 230 2.03 14.21 -27.88
C LYS A 230 1.89 13.77 -29.34
N VAL A 231 1.31 12.61 -29.59
CA VAL A 231 1.06 12.12 -30.96
C VAL A 231 0.06 13.05 -31.69
N ASN A 232 -1.01 13.44 -31.02
CA ASN A 232 -2.03 14.33 -31.59
C ASN A 232 -1.47 15.74 -31.89
N ILE A 233 -0.66 16.29 -31.01
CA ILE A 233 0.00 17.60 -31.24
C ILE A 233 0.89 17.53 -32.49
N LYS A 234 1.77 16.52 -32.58
CA LYS A 234 2.62 16.34 -33.77
C LYS A 234 1.83 16.15 -35.07
N ARG A 235 0.71 15.45 -35.00
CA ARG A 235 -0.17 15.26 -36.15
C ARG A 235 -0.83 16.58 -36.60
N ARG A 236 -1.28 17.41 -35.63
CA ARG A 236 -1.83 18.73 -35.92
C ARG A 236 -0.79 19.63 -36.56
N GLU A 237 0.40 19.75 -35.99
CA GLU A 237 1.50 20.56 -36.54
C GLU A 237 1.82 20.16 -37.99
N LYS A 238 1.86 18.84 -38.29
CA LYS A 238 2.09 18.35 -39.63
C LYS A 238 0.97 18.77 -40.61
N LEU A 239 -0.30 18.62 -40.18
CA LEU A 239 -1.45 18.99 -40.99
C LEU A 239 -1.52 20.49 -41.24
N GLU A 240 -1.21 21.32 -40.25
CA GLU A 240 -1.13 22.78 -40.38
C GLU A 240 -0.04 23.19 -41.35
N LEU A 241 1.12 22.54 -41.33
CA LEU A 241 2.21 22.79 -42.25
C LEU A 241 1.82 22.37 -43.69
N GLU A 242 1.19 21.20 -43.87
CA GLU A 242 0.72 20.73 -45.18
C GLU A 242 -0.34 21.68 -45.75
N LEU A 243 -1.26 22.16 -44.94
CA LEU A 243 -2.29 23.11 -45.32
C LEU A 243 -1.69 24.47 -45.75
N SER A 244 -0.73 24.97 -44.95
CA SER A 244 -0.02 26.22 -45.24
C SER A 244 0.72 26.13 -46.57
N ASN A 245 1.47 25.06 -46.77
CA ASN A 245 2.20 24.83 -48.03
C ASN A 245 1.26 24.73 -49.24
N ARG A 246 0.09 24.11 -49.08
CA ARG A 246 -0.91 24.02 -50.15
C ARG A 246 -1.52 25.36 -50.49
N ILE A 247 -1.86 26.18 -49.48
CA ILE A 247 -2.36 27.54 -49.70
C ILE A 247 -1.33 28.39 -50.43
N GLU A 248 -0.07 28.31 -50.03
CA GLU A 248 1.02 29.03 -50.69
C GLU A 248 1.23 28.56 -52.13
N PHE A 249 1.22 27.25 -52.38
CA PHE A 249 1.29 26.69 -53.71
C PHE A 249 0.15 27.15 -54.62
N ASP A 250 -1.09 27.08 -54.14
CA ASP A 250 -2.27 27.52 -54.90
C ASP A 250 -2.19 29.02 -55.25
N LYS A 251 -1.71 29.84 -54.32
CA LYS A 251 -1.45 31.26 -54.50
C LYS A 251 -0.41 31.52 -55.60
N VAL A 252 0.76 30.88 -55.49
CA VAL A 252 1.82 31.01 -56.51
C VAL A 252 1.34 30.56 -57.89
N LEU A 253 0.60 29.45 -57.95
CA LEU A 253 0.07 28.90 -59.19
C LEU A 253 -0.91 29.89 -59.86
N LEU A 254 -1.81 30.50 -59.10
CA LEU A 254 -2.71 31.51 -59.62
C LEU A 254 -1.98 32.77 -60.11
N ASP A 255 -0.95 33.21 -59.36
CA ASP A 255 -0.17 34.43 -59.68
C ASP A 255 0.77 34.22 -60.87
N THR A 256 1.12 32.98 -61.25
CA THR A 256 1.91 32.69 -62.49
C THR A 256 1.06 32.75 -63.77
N ILE A 257 -0.27 32.72 -63.68
CA ILE A 257 -1.15 32.82 -64.83
C ILE A 257 -1.26 34.28 -65.28
N PRO A 258 -0.89 34.60 -66.54
CA PRO A 258 -0.88 35.98 -67.02
C PRO A 258 -2.27 36.56 -67.22
N ASN A 259 -3.31 35.74 -67.31
CA ASN A 259 -4.70 36.18 -67.45
C ASN A 259 -5.23 36.62 -66.08
N ALA A 260 -6.03 37.68 -66.08
CA ALA A 260 -6.71 38.15 -64.89
C ALA A 260 -7.74 37.15 -64.40
N ILE A 261 -7.52 36.59 -63.19
CA ILE A 261 -8.38 35.63 -62.55
C ILE A 261 -8.90 36.21 -61.23
N TYR A 262 -10.21 36.07 -61.02
CA TYR A 262 -10.86 36.40 -59.76
C TYR A 262 -11.99 35.43 -59.47
N TYR A 263 -12.39 35.36 -58.22
CA TYR A 263 -13.56 34.61 -57.79
C TYR A 263 -14.37 35.43 -56.76
N LYS A 264 -15.71 35.23 -56.79
CA LYS A 264 -16.65 35.99 -55.99
C LYS A 264 -17.53 35.04 -55.16
N ASN A 265 -18.09 35.57 -54.07
CA ASN A 265 -19.21 34.93 -53.41
C ASN A 265 -20.54 35.13 -54.16
N ILE A 266 -21.61 34.54 -53.63
CA ILE A 266 -22.98 34.65 -54.24
C ILE A 266 -23.54 36.07 -54.22
N ASP A 267 -22.99 36.96 -53.36
CA ASP A 267 -23.40 38.36 -53.28
C ASP A 267 -22.61 39.26 -54.26
N GLY A 268 -21.73 38.68 -55.07
CA GLY A 268 -20.89 39.39 -56.03
C GLY A 268 -19.65 40.07 -55.46
N LYS A 269 -19.29 39.79 -54.16
CA LYS A 269 -18.08 40.29 -53.54
C LYS A 269 -16.89 39.44 -53.94
N PHE A 270 -15.78 40.09 -54.29
CA PHE A 270 -14.52 39.40 -54.55
C PHE A 270 -14.00 38.72 -53.28
N LEU A 271 -13.72 37.43 -53.37
CA LEU A 271 -13.13 36.60 -52.33
C LEU A 271 -11.62 36.42 -52.57
N GLY A 272 -11.18 36.58 -53.80
CA GLY A 272 -9.76 36.49 -54.13
C GLY A 272 -9.53 36.76 -55.62
N CYS A 273 -8.26 37.04 -55.93
CA CYS A 273 -7.79 37.30 -57.29
C CYS A 273 -6.30 36.97 -57.42
N ASN A 274 -5.81 36.86 -58.68
CA ASN A 274 -4.39 36.78 -58.93
C ASN A 274 -3.77 38.17 -59.16
N THR A 275 -2.45 38.21 -59.22
CA THR A 275 -1.69 39.44 -59.45
C THR A 275 -2.06 40.16 -60.75
N ALA A 276 -2.39 39.39 -61.84
CA ALA A 276 -2.79 39.95 -63.10
C ALA A 276 -4.10 40.75 -62.99
N PHE A 277 -5.08 40.28 -62.19
CA PHE A 277 -6.32 41.00 -61.95
C PHE A 277 -6.06 42.30 -61.12
N GLY A 278 -5.20 42.17 -60.08
CA GLY A 278 -4.81 43.35 -59.29
C GLY A 278 -4.18 44.45 -60.16
N THR A 279 -3.28 44.07 -61.07
CA THR A 279 -2.68 44.99 -62.04
C THR A 279 -3.75 45.58 -62.98
N LEU A 280 -4.68 44.77 -63.46
CA LEU A 280 -5.76 45.23 -64.33
C LEU A 280 -6.64 46.32 -63.72
N VAL A 281 -6.94 46.18 -62.42
CA VAL A 281 -7.78 47.14 -61.70
C VAL A 281 -6.99 48.18 -60.89
N ASN A 282 -5.67 48.15 -61.00
CA ASN A 282 -4.72 49.01 -60.30
C ASN A 282 -4.93 49.06 -58.77
N SER A 283 -5.11 47.88 -58.21
CA SER A 283 -5.39 47.71 -56.77
C SER A 283 -4.71 46.45 -56.22
N THR A 284 -4.38 46.45 -54.96
CA THR A 284 -3.82 45.29 -54.27
C THR A 284 -4.93 44.23 -54.00
N ARG A 285 -4.50 42.99 -53.80
CA ARG A 285 -5.43 41.90 -53.46
C ARG A 285 -6.25 42.20 -52.19
N GLU A 286 -5.62 42.82 -51.20
CA GLU A 286 -6.22 43.19 -49.93
C GLU A 286 -7.30 44.27 -50.11
N GLU A 287 -7.09 45.21 -51.03
CA GLU A 287 -8.08 46.23 -51.35
C GLU A 287 -9.25 45.67 -52.20
N ILE A 288 -9.05 44.61 -52.95
CA ILE A 288 -10.04 43.97 -53.79
C ILE A 288 -10.99 43.08 -53.01
N ILE A 289 -10.46 42.32 -52.04
CA ILE A 289 -11.27 41.42 -51.26
C ILE A 289 -12.40 42.11 -50.53
N GLY A 290 -13.62 41.58 -50.64
CA GLY A 290 -14.85 42.11 -50.04
C GLY A 290 -15.52 43.25 -50.82
N LYS A 291 -14.85 43.77 -51.86
CA LYS A 291 -15.42 44.76 -52.80
C LYS A 291 -16.25 44.08 -53.90
N THR A 292 -16.95 44.85 -54.67
CA THR A 292 -17.77 44.42 -55.78
C THR A 292 -17.26 44.95 -57.13
N ALA A 293 -17.83 44.51 -58.27
CA ALA A 293 -17.50 45.00 -59.60
C ALA A 293 -17.69 46.53 -59.73
N PHE A 294 -18.63 47.11 -58.99
CA PHE A 294 -18.91 48.54 -59.01
C PHE A 294 -17.82 49.42 -58.44
N ASP A 295 -16.91 48.83 -57.61
CA ASP A 295 -15.80 49.53 -57.01
C ASP A 295 -14.62 49.74 -57.99
N PHE A 296 -14.54 48.90 -59.07
CA PHE A 296 -13.40 48.83 -59.97
C PHE A 296 -13.73 49.11 -61.44
N PHE A 297 -14.97 48.92 -61.85
CA PHE A 297 -15.38 49.06 -63.24
C PHE A 297 -16.44 50.17 -63.42
N PRO A 298 -16.53 50.80 -64.61
CA PRO A 298 -17.61 51.73 -64.92
C PRO A 298 -18.95 51.07 -64.69
N GLU A 299 -19.93 51.83 -64.21
CA GLU A 299 -21.26 51.34 -63.78
C GLU A 299 -21.94 50.44 -64.82
N LYS A 300 -21.89 50.83 -66.11
CA LYS A 300 -22.47 50.01 -67.21
C LYS A 300 -21.80 48.60 -67.27
N ILE A 301 -20.49 48.48 -67.10
CA ILE A 301 -19.75 47.24 -67.18
C ILE A 301 -20.01 46.43 -65.91
N ALA A 302 -20.03 47.08 -64.77
CA ALA A 302 -20.28 46.44 -63.46
C ALA A 302 -21.74 45.85 -63.46
N MET A 303 -22.72 46.55 -64.01
CA MET A 303 -24.08 46.04 -64.17
C MET A 303 -24.12 44.77 -65.01
N ILE A 304 -23.46 44.81 -66.18
CA ILE A 304 -23.45 43.66 -67.12
C ILE A 304 -22.78 42.45 -66.46
N ASN A 305 -21.61 42.63 -65.81
CA ASN A 305 -20.93 41.59 -65.10
C ASN A 305 -21.81 40.96 -64.00
N THR A 306 -22.49 41.82 -63.23
CA THR A 306 -23.37 41.39 -62.16
C THR A 306 -24.62 40.61 -62.74
N GLN A 307 -25.12 41.02 -63.88
CA GLN A 307 -26.20 40.31 -64.52
C GLN A 307 -25.77 38.93 -65.04
N ILE A 308 -24.55 38.85 -65.63
CA ILE A 308 -23.97 37.60 -66.09
C ILE A 308 -23.72 36.67 -64.87
N ASP A 309 -23.15 37.17 -63.78
CA ASP A 309 -22.96 36.41 -62.56
C ASP A 309 -24.25 35.80 -62.03
N LYS A 310 -25.35 36.59 -62.02
CA LYS A 310 -26.67 36.13 -61.59
C LYS A 310 -27.25 35.05 -62.51
N GLU A 311 -27.06 35.15 -63.85
CA GLU A 311 -27.47 34.14 -64.81
C GLU A 311 -26.69 32.85 -64.68
N LEU A 312 -25.33 32.94 -64.48
CA LEU A 312 -24.46 31.79 -64.22
C LEU A 312 -24.88 31.04 -62.97
N LEU A 313 -25.24 31.78 -61.94
CA LEU A 313 -25.67 31.14 -60.63
C LEU A 313 -27.01 30.41 -60.78
N LYS A 314 -27.88 30.82 -61.77
CA LYS A 314 -29.14 30.14 -62.05
C LYS A 314 -29.00 28.93 -62.96
N THR A 315 -28.12 29.02 -63.96
CA THR A 315 -27.96 28.01 -65.00
C THR A 315 -26.86 27.03 -64.81
N PHE A 316 -25.89 27.37 -63.94
CA PHE A 316 -24.67 26.62 -63.71
C PHE A 316 -23.87 26.32 -65.00
N THR A 317 -23.93 27.21 -65.97
CA THR A 317 -23.27 27.09 -67.26
C THR A 317 -22.08 28.02 -67.35
N THR A 318 -21.18 27.77 -68.30
CA THR A 318 -20.09 28.71 -68.63
C THR A 318 -20.60 29.78 -69.57
N ASN A 319 -20.19 31.00 -69.41
CA ASN A 319 -20.44 32.10 -70.31
C ASN A 319 -19.11 32.74 -70.77
N SER A 320 -19.09 33.17 -72.02
CA SER A 320 -17.94 33.91 -72.57
C SER A 320 -18.44 35.21 -73.19
N SER A 321 -17.90 36.33 -72.81
CA SER A 321 -18.24 37.64 -73.32
C SER A 321 -16.99 38.50 -73.48
N GLU A 322 -16.97 39.35 -74.53
CA GLU A 322 -15.88 40.27 -74.77
C GLU A 322 -16.28 41.71 -74.35
N PHE A 323 -15.43 42.39 -73.61
CA PHE A 323 -15.65 43.78 -73.25
C PHE A 323 -14.40 44.57 -73.53
N THR A 324 -14.52 45.70 -74.11
CA THR A 324 -13.43 46.68 -74.26
C THR A 324 -13.64 47.79 -73.24
N PHE A 325 -12.66 47.96 -72.35
CA PHE A 325 -12.65 49.09 -71.42
C PHE A 325 -11.22 49.63 -71.32
N TYR A 326 -11.12 50.92 -71.02
CA TYR A 326 -9.86 51.57 -70.83
C TYR A 326 -9.53 51.60 -69.32
N THR A 327 -8.38 51.15 -69.02
CA THR A 327 -7.85 51.28 -67.65
C THR A 327 -7.26 52.68 -67.42
N PRO A 328 -7.29 53.23 -66.20
CA PRO A 328 -6.77 54.59 -65.92
C PRO A 328 -5.31 54.82 -66.27
N SER A 329 -4.55 53.79 -66.60
CA SER A 329 -3.11 53.86 -66.91
C SER A 329 -2.82 54.00 -68.44
N ASN A 330 -3.78 54.11 -69.28
CA ASN A 330 -3.60 54.38 -70.72
C ASN A 330 -4.19 55.75 -71.07
N GLU A 331 -3.49 56.83 -70.69
CA GLU A 331 -3.45 58.06 -71.46
C GLU A 331 -2.47 57.93 -72.62
#